data_59ed60fd3b18ddd86d0806ba41b16065
#
_entry.id   59ed60fd3b18ddd86d0806ba41b16065
#
_cell.length_a   1.000
_cell.length_b   1.000
_cell.length_c   1.000
_cell.angle_alpha   90.00
_cell.angle_beta   90.00
_cell.angle_gamma   90.00
#
_symmetry.space_group_name_H-M   'P 1'
#
loop_
_entity.id
_entity.type
_entity.pdbx_description
1 polymer ?
#
loop_
_entity_poly.entity_id
_entity_poly.type
_entity_poly.pdbx_seq_one_letter_code
_entity_poly.pdbx_strand_id
1 'polypeptide(L)'
;LKTFENETAIGVPSTDKDGNIFSKTLIGSYVVIPKSRVASPFDLTEQEWQDTKRLMDAVKLYLDEQLSPDGYNVGWNIGEAGGQHVVYAHMHIIPRFKDEPFAGKGIRHWLKKDENMRL
;
A
#
# COMPACT_ATOMS: atom_id res chain seq x y z
N LEU A 1 -12.58 -8.89 -7.67
CA LEU A 1 -11.19 -8.88 -7.20
C LEU A 1 -11.05 -9.72 -5.94
N LYS A 2 -9.91 -10.36 -5.82
CA LYS A 2 -9.65 -11.29 -4.73
C LYS A 2 -9.35 -10.54 -3.43
N THR A 3 -9.84 -11.06 -2.31
CA THR A 3 -9.43 -10.63 -0.97
C THR A 3 -8.57 -11.71 -0.34
N PHE A 4 -7.77 -11.31 0.64
CA PHE A 4 -6.83 -12.18 1.31
C PHE A 4 -6.99 -12.02 2.81
N GLU A 5 -6.78 -13.08 3.53
CA GLU A 5 -6.90 -13.02 4.98
C GLU A 5 -6.05 -14.12 5.60
N ASN A 6 -5.44 -13.81 6.73
CA ASN A 6 -4.86 -14.80 7.62
C ASN A 6 -5.26 -14.48 9.05
N GLU A 7 -4.59 -15.05 10.02
CA GLU A 7 -4.99 -14.93 11.42
C GLU A 7 -5.00 -13.48 11.92
N THR A 8 -4.02 -12.66 11.51
CA THR A 8 -3.85 -11.31 12.07
C THR A 8 -3.97 -10.17 11.07
N ALA A 9 -4.19 -10.45 9.78
CA ALA A 9 -4.24 -9.40 8.76
C ALA A 9 -5.27 -9.72 7.67
N ILE A 10 -5.69 -8.68 6.97
CA ILE A 10 -6.52 -8.79 5.77
C ILE A 10 -5.88 -7.98 4.64
N GLY A 11 -6.06 -8.46 3.41
CA GLY A 11 -5.61 -7.76 2.20
C GLY A 11 -6.80 -7.56 1.28
N VAL A 12 -7.08 -6.31 0.94
CA VAL A 12 -8.24 -5.94 0.12
C VAL A 12 -7.84 -4.91 -0.92
N PRO A 13 -8.57 -4.85 -2.05
CA PRO A 13 -8.34 -3.79 -3.03
C PRO A 13 -8.52 -2.41 -2.39
N SER A 14 -7.67 -1.47 -2.79
CA SER A 14 -7.82 -0.07 -2.39
C SER A 14 -9.08 0.52 -3.05
N THR A 15 -9.74 1.41 -2.32
CA THR A 15 -10.93 2.09 -2.83
C THR A 15 -10.75 3.60 -2.73
N ASP A 16 -11.48 4.32 -3.59
CA ASP A 16 -11.52 5.77 -3.51
C ASP A 16 -12.45 6.22 -2.36
N LYS A 17 -12.63 7.53 -2.21
CA LYS A 17 -13.46 8.10 -1.14
C LYS A 17 -14.92 7.66 -1.19
N ASP A 18 -15.39 7.21 -2.35
CA ASP A 18 -16.77 6.76 -2.55
C ASP A 18 -16.90 5.24 -2.43
N GLY A 19 -15.81 4.54 -2.06
CA GLY A 19 -15.80 3.10 -1.90
C GLY A 19 -15.63 2.31 -3.18
N ASN A 20 -15.32 2.96 -4.31
CA ASN A 20 -15.12 2.30 -5.58
C ASN A 20 -13.66 1.89 -5.79
N ILE A 21 -13.45 0.73 -6.39
CA ILE A 21 -12.13 0.27 -6.78
C ILE A 21 -11.60 1.18 -7.88
N PHE A 22 -10.32 1.55 -7.78
CA PHE A 22 -9.67 2.39 -8.78
C PHE A 22 -9.62 1.71 -10.14
N SER A 23 -10.04 2.42 -11.19
CA SER A 23 -10.09 1.88 -12.55
C SER A 23 -9.25 2.66 -13.55
N LYS A 24 -8.78 3.86 -13.20
CA LYS A 24 -7.98 4.72 -14.11
C LYS A 24 -6.63 5.10 -13.50
N THR A 25 -6.58 5.30 -12.19
CA THR A 25 -5.35 5.55 -11.44
C THR A 25 -5.24 4.49 -10.37
N LEU A 26 -4.05 4.25 -9.85
CA LEU A 26 -3.81 3.27 -8.78
C LEU A 26 -4.40 1.89 -9.12
N ILE A 27 -4.41 1.53 -10.42
CA ILE A 27 -5.03 0.31 -10.89
C ILE A 27 -4.36 -0.90 -10.24
N GLY A 28 -5.17 -1.79 -9.65
CA GLY A 28 -4.68 -2.98 -8.99
C GLY A 28 -4.11 -2.76 -7.59
N SER A 29 -4.17 -1.53 -7.06
CA SER A 29 -3.62 -1.28 -5.73
C SER A 29 -4.43 -1.98 -4.64
N TYR A 30 -3.70 -2.42 -3.62
CA TYR A 30 -4.22 -3.13 -2.45
C TYR A 30 -3.76 -2.46 -1.19
N VAL A 31 -4.48 -2.71 -0.11
CA VAL A 31 -4.01 -2.42 1.24
C VAL A 31 -4.01 -3.70 2.05
N VAL A 32 -2.99 -3.85 2.91
CA VAL A 32 -2.94 -4.91 3.92
C VAL A 32 -3.12 -4.25 5.27
N ILE A 33 -4.12 -4.72 6.00
CA ILE A 33 -4.56 -4.09 7.24
C ILE A 33 -4.41 -5.07 8.39
N PRO A 34 -3.60 -4.76 9.41
CA PRO A 34 -3.55 -5.58 10.63
C PRO A 34 -4.89 -5.56 11.35
N LYS A 35 -5.37 -6.72 11.77
CA LYS A 35 -6.65 -6.84 12.48
C LYS A 35 -6.63 -6.19 13.86
N SER A 36 -5.43 -6.03 14.44
CA SER A 36 -5.26 -5.43 15.77
C SER A 36 -5.58 -3.93 15.82
N ARG A 37 -5.72 -3.30 14.66
CA ARG A 37 -6.06 -1.87 14.54
C ARG A 37 -5.06 -0.95 15.24
N VAL A 38 -3.79 -1.29 15.20
CA VAL A 38 -2.73 -0.41 15.70
C VAL A 38 -2.62 0.83 14.82
N ALA A 39 -2.12 1.92 15.39
CA ALA A 39 -1.98 3.18 14.65
C ALA A 39 -0.78 3.15 13.70
N SER A 40 0.21 2.33 13.97
CA SER A 40 1.50 2.34 13.28
C SER A 40 2.05 0.93 13.14
N PRO A 41 2.75 0.62 12.04
CA PRO A 41 3.43 -0.67 11.91
C PRO A 41 4.52 -0.87 12.97
N PHE A 42 5.01 0.20 13.59
CA PHE A 42 5.96 0.10 14.68
C PHE A 42 5.37 -0.57 15.93
N ASP A 43 4.05 -0.63 16.03
CA ASP A 43 3.35 -1.24 17.15
C ASP A 43 2.99 -2.71 16.91
N LEU A 44 3.32 -3.26 15.74
CA LEU A 44 3.03 -4.66 15.42
C LEU A 44 3.94 -5.61 16.20
N THR A 45 3.38 -6.74 16.61
CA THR A 45 4.19 -7.87 17.11
C THR A 45 4.94 -8.50 15.94
N GLU A 46 5.94 -9.33 16.25
CA GLU A 46 6.64 -10.08 15.21
C GLU A 46 5.70 -10.99 14.43
N GLN A 47 4.77 -11.63 15.11
CA GLN A 47 3.80 -12.51 14.45
C GLN A 47 2.91 -11.72 13.48
N GLU A 48 2.42 -10.57 13.92
CA GLU A 48 1.62 -9.68 13.06
C GLU A 48 2.43 -9.20 11.87
N TRP A 49 3.70 -8.88 12.08
CA TRP A 49 4.59 -8.48 11.00
C TRP A 49 4.78 -9.60 9.98
N GLN A 50 5.02 -10.84 10.44
CA GLN A 50 5.13 -12.00 9.57
C GLN A 50 3.84 -12.26 8.78
N ASP A 51 2.71 -12.16 9.44
CA ASP A 51 1.41 -12.37 8.80
C ASP A 51 1.13 -11.29 7.74
N THR A 52 1.50 -10.06 8.03
CA THR A 52 1.43 -8.95 7.05
C THR A 52 2.30 -9.24 5.84
N LYS A 53 3.54 -9.69 6.06
CA LYS A 53 4.47 -10.05 4.99
C LYS A 53 3.90 -11.17 4.12
N ARG A 54 3.28 -12.17 4.72
CA ARG A 54 2.66 -13.27 3.96
C ARG A 54 1.55 -12.78 3.05
N LEU A 55 0.73 -11.84 3.51
CA LEU A 55 -0.31 -11.26 2.66
C LEU A 55 0.27 -10.36 1.59
N MET A 56 1.31 -9.61 1.90
CA MET A 56 2.03 -8.82 0.89
C MET A 56 2.50 -9.72 -0.25
N ASP A 57 3.12 -10.84 0.08
CA ASP A 57 3.60 -11.79 -0.92
C ASP A 57 2.44 -12.40 -1.74
N ALA A 58 1.35 -12.75 -1.08
CA ALA A 58 0.18 -13.33 -1.75
C ALA A 58 -0.47 -12.33 -2.70
N VAL A 59 -0.60 -11.08 -2.28
CA VAL A 59 -1.14 -10.01 -3.12
C VAL A 59 -0.24 -9.78 -4.32
N LYS A 60 1.07 -9.72 -4.10
CA LYS A 60 2.03 -9.55 -5.20
C LYS A 60 1.92 -10.66 -6.23
N LEU A 61 1.87 -11.91 -5.78
CA LEU A 61 1.74 -13.05 -6.69
C LEU A 61 0.46 -12.93 -7.53
N TYR A 62 -0.64 -12.61 -6.88
CA TYR A 62 -1.92 -12.42 -7.57
C TYR A 62 -1.84 -11.29 -8.61
N LEU A 63 -1.29 -10.14 -8.23
CA LEU A 63 -1.16 -9.00 -9.14
C LEU A 63 -0.19 -9.28 -10.30
N ASP A 64 0.88 -10.00 -10.04
CA ASP A 64 1.81 -10.42 -11.11
C ASP A 64 1.06 -11.26 -12.16
N GLU A 65 0.21 -12.16 -11.71
CA GLU A 65 -0.57 -13.03 -12.62
C GLU A 65 -1.64 -12.27 -13.37
N GLN A 66 -2.31 -11.32 -12.70
CA GLN A 66 -3.45 -10.61 -13.28
C GLN A 66 -3.02 -9.44 -14.17
N LEU A 67 -1.97 -8.73 -13.84
CA LEU A 67 -1.64 -7.45 -14.46
C LEU A 67 -0.24 -7.37 -15.03
N SER A 68 0.66 -8.27 -14.66
CA SER A 68 2.06 -8.25 -15.08
C SER A 68 2.70 -6.86 -14.91
N PRO A 69 2.67 -6.27 -13.72
CA PRO A 69 3.25 -4.94 -13.53
C PRO A 69 4.76 -4.96 -13.68
N ASP A 70 5.33 -3.79 -13.95
CA ASP A 70 6.77 -3.62 -14.13
C ASP A 70 7.49 -3.33 -12.82
N GLY A 71 6.77 -2.98 -11.79
CA GLY A 71 7.33 -2.69 -10.46
C GLY A 71 6.22 -2.44 -9.44
N TYR A 72 6.64 -2.10 -8.24
CA TYR A 72 5.70 -1.83 -7.14
C TYR A 72 6.22 -0.69 -6.28
N ASN A 73 5.30 0.06 -5.71
CA ASN A 73 5.57 0.84 -4.51
C ASN A 73 4.85 0.18 -3.35
N VAL A 74 5.59 -0.04 -2.26
CA VAL A 74 5.04 -0.67 -1.06
C VAL A 74 5.42 0.18 0.13
N GLY A 75 4.46 0.48 0.99
CA GLY A 75 4.79 1.28 2.16
C GLY A 75 3.60 1.66 3.00
N TRP A 76 3.91 2.34 4.10
CA TRP A 76 2.97 2.79 5.11
C TRP A 76 3.04 4.31 5.23
N ASN A 77 1.90 4.95 5.39
CA ASN A 77 1.86 6.34 5.84
C ASN A 77 1.68 6.32 7.36
N ILE A 78 2.55 6.99 8.08
CA ILE A 78 2.58 6.96 9.55
C ILE A 78 2.47 8.39 10.06
N GLY A 79 1.43 8.64 10.86
CA GLY A 79 1.17 9.96 11.41
C GLY A 79 0.57 10.91 10.38
N GLU A 80 -0.01 11.99 10.85
CA GLU A 80 -0.66 12.98 10.00
C GLU A 80 0.32 13.62 9.02
N ALA A 81 1.51 14.00 9.50
CA ALA A 81 2.53 14.60 8.64
C ALA A 81 3.03 13.63 7.57
N GLY A 82 2.94 12.34 7.82
CA GLY A 82 3.30 11.31 6.84
C GLY A 82 2.18 10.96 5.86
N GLY A 83 1.02 11.61 5.99
CA GLY A 83 -0.10 11.39 5.09
C GLY A 83 -1.09 10.33 5.53
N GLN A 84 -1.05 9.93 6.80
CA GLN A 84 -2.00 8.94 7.33
C GLN A 84 -3.34 9.62 7.59
N HIS A 85 -4.35 9.28 6.80
CA HIS A 85 -5.69 9.85 6.93
C HIS A 85 -6.65 8.94 7.70
N VAL A 86 -6.37 7.63 7.74
CA VAL A 86 -7.13 6.65 8.49
C VAL A 86 -6.33 6.28 9.73
N VAL A 87 -6.98 6.27 10.89
CA VAL A 87 -6.33 6.06 12.19
C VAL A 87 -5.58 4.72 12.26
N TYR A 88 -6.12 3.70 11.61
CA TYR A 88 -5.52 2.36 11.65
C TYR A 88 -4.44 2.21 10.59
N ALA A 89 -3.30 1.62 11.00
CA ALA A 89 -2.20 1.35 10.07
C ALA A 89 -2.65 0.46 8.92
N HIS A 90 -2.23 0.81 7.73
CA HIS A 90 -2.46 -0.02 6.55
C HIS A 90 -1.28 0.14 5.58
N MET A 91 -0.87 -0.99 5.02
CA MET A 91 0.23 -1.02 4.06
C MET A 91 -0.32 -0.92 2.66
N HIS A 92 0.19 0.04 1.89
CA HIS A 92 -0.16 0.18 0.48
C HIS A 92 0.71 -0.75 -0.37
N ILE A 93 0.09 -1.43 -1.33
CA ILE A 93 0.77 -2.18 -2.37
C ILE A 93 0.26 -1.66 -3.70
N ILE A 94 1.13 -0.96 -4.44
CA ILE A 94 0.74 -0.25 -5.65
C ILE A 94 1.53 -0.80 -6.82
N PRO A 95 0.88 -1.53 -7.75
CA PRO A 95 1.56 -1.94 -8.98
C PRO A 95 1.90 -0.71 -9.83
N ARG A 96 3.09 -0.73 -10.42
CA ARG A 96 3.58 0.36 -11.25
C ARG A 96 3.87 -0.18 -12.64
N PHE A 97 3.57 0.65 -13.66
CA PHE A 97 3.69 0.25 -15.06
C PHE A 97 4.60 1.22 -15.79
N LYS A 98 5.45 0.70 -16.68
CA LYS A 98 6.39 1.55 -17.42
C LYS A 98 5.71 2.50 -18.41
N ASP A 99 4.46 2.22 -18.78
CA ASP A 99 3.68 3.05 -19.69
C ASP A 99 2.74 4.05 -18.97
N GLU A 100 2.79 4.10 -17.66
CA GLU A 100 1.99 5.13 -16.94
C GLU A 100 2.70 6.47 -16.96
N PRO A 101 1.95 7.61 -16.94
CA PRO A 101 2.56 8.94 -17.00
C PRO A 101 3.62 9.22 -15.94
N PHE A 102 3.46 8.67 -14.72
CA PHE A 102 4.38 8.88 -13.60
C PHE A 102 5.38 7.74 -13.42
N ALA A 103 5.58 6.91 -14.43
CA ALA A 103 6.56 5.82 -14.34
C ALA A 103 7.92 6.34 -13.86
N GLY A 104 8.54 5.61 -12.95
CA GLY A 104 9.83 6.00 -12.38
C GLY A 104 9.75 6.95 -11.20
N LYS A 105 8.59 7.52 -10.90
CA LYS A 105 8.41 8.43 -9.78
C LYS A 105 8.03 7.62 -8.54
N GLY A 106 9.01 7.39 -7.68
CA GLY A 106 8.84 6.60 -6.46
C GLY A 106 8.49 7.45 -5.24
N ILE A 107 8.56 6.83 -4.08
CA ILE A 107 8.15 7.43 -2.80
C ILE A 107 8.84 8.77 -2.52
N ARG A 108 10.11 8.90 -2.88
CA ARG A 108 10.90 10.10 -2.59
C ARG A 108 10.70 11.21 -3.61
N HIS A 109 10.06 10.94 -4.75
CA HIS A 109 10.08 11.84 -5.90
C HIS A 109 9.67 13.27 -5.57
N TRP A 110 8.56 13.45 -4.88
CA TRP A 110 8.06 14.79 -4.53
C TRP A 110 8.76 15.35 -3.30
N LEU A 111 9.15 14.47 -2.36
CA LEU A 111 9.69 14.88 -1.07
C LEU A 111 11.11 15.43 -1.15
N LYS A 112 11.87 15.06 -2.18
CA LYS A 112 13.26 15.52 -2.37
C LYS A 112 13.35 16.83 -3.16
N LYS A 113 12.24 17.40 -3.59
CA LYS A 113 12.24 18.65 -4.35
C LYS A 113 12.52 19.85 -3.45
N ASP A 114 13.11 20.89 -4.05
CA ASP A 114 13.49 22.12 -3.31
C ASP A 114 12.27 22.78 -2.66
N GLU A 115 11.09 22.69 -3.27
CA GLU A 115 9.85 23.22 -2.69
C GLU A 115 9.52 22.62 -1.33
N ASN A 116 10.08 21.46 -0.99
CA ASN A 116 9.87 20.79 0.28
C ASN A 116 10.98 21.07 1.29
N MET A 117 11.83 22.06 1.02
CA MET A 117 12.96 22.38 1.88
C MET A 117 12.48 22.96 3.22
N ARG A 118 13.02 22.42 4.31
CA ARG A 118 12.85 23.00 5.64
C ARG A 118 14.00 23.94 5.91
N LEU A 119 13.69 25.03 6.52
CA LEU A 119 14.72 26.04 6.84
C LEU A 119 15.47 25.75 8.12
#